data_1128859c0abae06f808140d9e3f0df5c
#
_entry.id   1128859c0abae06f808140d9e3f0df5c
#
_cell.length_a   1.000
_cell.length_b   1.000
_cell.length_c   1.000
_cell.angle_alpha   90.00
_cell.angle_beta   90.00
_cell.angle_gamma   90.00
#
_symmetry.space_group_name_H-M   'P 1'
#
loop_
_entity.id
_entity.type
_entity.pdbx_description
1 polymer ?
#
loop_
_entity_poly.entity_id
_entity_poly.type
_entity_poly.pdbx_seq_one_letter_code
_entity_poly.pdbx_strand_id
1 'polypeptide(L)'
;MSIQELIQRSTPVRRRLNGTLYELTAEQKKQCDSLCIKRCCNYYNGNCLLLEESSRTVPCLQILSRHVFCRWFQNAVLPSDWKLEGEIFADEAMKMCISCGASFISRSGKVKYCPHCRTRIRREKTREYVARHRVRKAGGM
;
A
#
# COMPACT_ATOMS: atom_id res chain seq x y z
N MET A 1 18.01 -0.08 -11.52
CA MET A 1 17.61 -1.07 -10.49
C MET A 1 16.86 -2.20 -11.17
N SER A 2 17.31 -3.43 -11.01
CA SER A 2 16.63 -4.58 -11.59
C SER A 2 15.34 -4.89 -10.83
N ILE A 3 14.38 -5.56 -11.49
CA ILE A 3 13.14 -6.02 -10.84
C ILE A 3 13.45 -6.96 -9.67
N GLN A 4 14.48 -7.77 -9.78
CA GLN A 4 14.93 -8.66 -8.71
C GLN A 4 15.42 -7.89 -7.47
N GLU A 5 16.12 -6.78 -7.65
CA GLU A 5 16.53 -5.90 -6.53
C GLU A 5 15.34 -5.23 -5.86
N LEU A 6 14.33 -4.82 -6.63
CA LEU A 6 13.09 -4.29 -6.09
C LEU A 6 12.32 -5.34 -5.26
N ILE A 7 12.26 -6.57 -5.75
CA ILE A 7 11.63 -7.68 -5.03
C ILE A 7 12.38 -7.98 -3.73
N GLN A 8 13.71 -7.98 -3.76
CA GLN A 8 14.53 -8.23 -2.57
C GLN A 8 14.39 -7.15 -1.50
N ARG A 9 14.17 -5.88 -1.90
CA ARG A 9 13.95 -4.76 -0.99
C ARG A 9 12.53 -4.66 -0.44
N SER A 10 11.56 -5.31 -1.08
CA SER A 10 10.20 -5.32 -0.60
C SER A 10 10.05 -6.15 0.68
N THR A 11 9.17 -5.73 1.57
CA THR A 11 8.87 -6.51 2.78
C THR A 11 8.29 -7.87 2.41
N PRO A 12 8.69 -8.95 3.11
CA PRO A 12 8.08 -10.26 2.90
C PRO A 12 6.57 -10.22 3.14
N VAL A 13 5.85 -11.17 2.57
CA VAL A 13 4.40 -11.31 2.77
C VAL A 13 4.14 -11.46 4.27
N ARG A 14 3.21 -10.65 4.78
CA ARG A 14 2.83 -10.66 6.18
C ARG A 14 2.17 -11.98 6.55
N ARG A 15 2.51 -12.45 7.73
CA ARG A 15 1.90 -13.64 8.32
C ARG A 15 1.34 -13.31 9.71
N ARG A 16 0.29 -14.02 10.09
CA ARG A 16 -0.22 -13.98 11.48
C ARG A 16 0.82 -14.52 12.43
N LEU A 17 0.64 -14.28 13.72
CA LEU A 17 1.54 -14.79 14.77
C LEU A 17 1.71 -16.32 14.73
N ASN A 18 0.68 -17.05 14.28
CA ASN A 18 0.75 -18.50 14.10
C ASN A 18 1.46 -18.95 12.81
N GLY A 19 2.00 -18.02 12.01
CA GLY A 19 2.72 -18.30 10.77
C GLY A 19 1.84 -18.46 9.53
N THR A 20 0.50 -18.39 9.65
CA THR A 20 -0.41 -18.48 8.50
C THR A 20 -0.52 -17.16 7.75
N LEU A 21 -0.82 -17.25 6.45
CA LEU A 21 -1.14 -16.07 5.63
C LEU A 21 -2.50 -15.47 6.05
N TYR A 22 -2.68 -14.19 5.78
CA TYR A 22 -3.96 -13.51 5.99
C TYR A 22 -4.98 -13.98 4.95
N GLU A 23 -6.05 -14.60 5.43
CA GLU A 23 -7.18 -15.04 4.60
C GLU A 23 -8.10 -13.85 4.32
N LEU A 24 -8.54 -13.76 3.06
CA LEU A 24 -9.47 -12.73 2.61
C LEU A 24 -10.91 -13.22 2.76
N THR A 25 -11.79 -12.33 3.23
CA THR A 25 -13.24 -12.56 3.10
C THR A 25 -13.65 -12.54 1.61
N ALA A 26 -14.83 -13.04 1.29
CA ALA A 26 -15.33 -13.02 -0.08
C ALA A 26 -15.36 -11.61 -0.68
N GLU A 27 -15.74 -10.61 0.11
CA GLU A 27 -15.77 -9.20 -0.29
C GLU A 27 -14.36 -8.64 -0.48
N GLN A 28 -13.46 -8.87 0.46
CA GLN A 28 -12.06 -8.47 0.36
C GLN A 28 -11.39 -9.11 -0.86
N LYS A 29 -11.70 -10.37 -1.15
CA LYS A 29 -11.19 -11.08 -2.34
C LYS A 29 -11.59 -10.37 -3.62
N LYS A 30 -12.86 -9.99 -3.76
CA LYS A 30 -13.36 -9.23 -4.92
C LYS A 30 -12.63 -7.89 -5.08
N GLN A 31 -12.44 -7.17 -3.99
CA GLN A 31 -11.74 -5.89 -3.99
C GLN A 31 -10.27 -6.06 -4.36
N CYS A 32 -9.60 -7.06 -3.82
CA CYS A 32 -8.21 -7.38 -4.15
C CYS A 32 -8.04 -7.78 -5.62
N ASP A 33 -8.93 -8.60 -6.15
CA ASP A 33 -8.90 -9.02 -7.56
C ASP A 33 -9.10 -7.80 -8.47
N SER A 34 -10.04 -6.92 -8.15
CA SER A 34 -10.28 -5.68 -8.88
C SER A 34 -9.05 -4.77 -8.86
N LEU A 35 -8.40 -4.61 -7.70
CA LEU A 35 -7.16 -3.84 -7.59
C LEU A 35 -6.03 -4.44 -8.43
N CYS A 36 -5.88 -5.75 -8.40
CA CYS A 36 -4.87 -6.45 -9.18
C CYS A 36 -5.05 -6.23 -10.67
N ILE A 37 -6.28 -6.37 -11.16
CA ILE A 37 -6.63 -6.16 -12.57
C ILE A 37 -6.39 -4.72 -13.01
N LYS A 38 -6.76 -3.75 -12.18
CA LYS A 38 -6.71 -2.32 -12.52
C LYS A 38 -5.35 -1.66 -12.30
N ARG A 39 -4.59 -2.10 -11.31
CA ARG A 39 -3.42 -1.38 -10.81
C ARG A 39 -2.10 -2.15 -10.81
N CYS A 40 -2.13 -3.48 -10.92
CA CYS A 40 -0.90 -4.24 -10.99
C CYS A 40 -0.26 -4.12 -12.37
N CYS A 41 0.93 -3.53 -12.44
CA CYS A 41 1.67 -3.37 -13.70
C CYS A 41 2.15 -4.70 -14.31
N ASN A 42 2.18 -5.76 -13.52
CA ASN A 42 2.57 -7.11 -13.95
C ASN A 42 1.37 -7.99 -14.37
N TYR A 43 0.15 -7.51 -14.16
CA TYR A 43 -1.05 -8.25 -14.56
C TYR A 43 -1.37 -8.02 -16.04
N TYR A 44 -1.54 -9.11 -16.77
CA TYR A 44 -1.97 -9.09 -18.17
C TYR A 44 -2.81 -10.34 -18.49
N ASN A 45 -4.08 -10.14 -18.82
CA ASN A 45 -5.02 -11.22 -19.20
C ASN A 45 -5.01 -12.46 -18.28
N GLY A 46 -5.02 -12.24 -16.97
CA GLY A 46 -4.98 -13.30 -15.97
C GLY A 46 -3.60 -13.84 -15.64
N ASN A 47 -2.57 -13.37 -16.33
CA ASN A 47 -1.20 -13.82 -16.15
C ASN A 47 -0.33 -12.76 -15.46
N CYS A 48 0.79 -13.21 -14.89
CA CYS A 48 1.78 -12.34 -14.28
C CYS A 48 3.02 -12.23 -15.16
N LEU A 49 3.29 -11.03 -15.68
CA LEU A 49 4.47 -10.76 -16.52
C LEU A 49 5.78 -10.90 -15.75
N LEU A 50 5.75 -10.65 -14.44
CA LEU A 50 6.94 -10.76 -13.59
C LEU A 50 7.44 -12.21 -13.44
N LEU A 51 6.52 -13.18 -13.48
CA LEU A 51 6.81 -14.60 -13.33
C LEU A 51 6.98 -15.33 -14.67
N GLU A 52 6.79 -14.61 -15.77
CA GLU A 52 6.91 -15.16 -17.11
C GLU A 52 8.35 -15.58 -17.40
N GLU A 53 8.56 -16.84 -17.74
CA GLU A 53 9.85 -17.39 -18.17
C GLU A 53 9.74 -17.95 -19.58
N SER A 54 10.63 -17.51 -20.49
CA SER A 54 10.93 -18.16 -21.78
C SER A 54 9.72 -18.71 -22.54
N SER A 55 8.70 -17.91 -22.85
CA SER A 55 7.45 -18.30 -23.54
C SER A 55 6.41 -19.07 -22.70
N ARG A 56 6.59 -19.27 -21.41
CA ARG A 56 5.57 -19.81 -20.52
C ARG A 56 4.80 -18.68 -19.85
N THR A 57 3.50 -18.64 -20.06
CA THR A 57 2.59 -17.77 -19.29
C THR A 57 2.36 -18.35 -17.90
N VAL A 58 2.48 -17.52 -16.89
CA VAL A 58 2.22 -17.90 -15.50
C VAL A 58 1.00 -17.15 -15.01
N PRO A 59 -0.05 -17.83 -14.52
CA PRO A 59 -1.23 -17.15 -14.00
C PRO A 59 -0.89 -16.27 -12.79
N CYS A 60 -1.68 -15.22 -12.58
CA CYS A 60 -1.53 -14.36 -11.41
C CYS A 60 -1.86 -15.14 -10.13
N LEU A 61 -0.85 -15.41 -9.33
CA LEU A 61 -0.99 -16.21 -8.10
C LEU A 61 -1.88 -15.51 -7.06
N GLN A 62 -1.89 -14.19 -7.02
CA GLN A 62 -2.75 -13.44 -6.09
C GLN A 62 -4.24 -13.63 -6.43
N ILE A 63 -4.60 -13.64 -7.70
CA ILE A 63 -6.00 -13.91 -8.14
C ILE A 63 -6.41 -15.35 -7.85
N LEU A 64 -5.51 -16.30 -7.96
CA LEU A 64 -5.79 -17.70 -7.62
C LEU A 64 -5.87 -17.95 -6.11
N SER A 65 -5.26 -17.13 -5.29
CA SER A 65 -5.21 -17.32 -3.85
C SER A 65 -6.36 -16.61 -3.12
N ARG A 66 -6.86 -17.23 -2.07
CA ARG A 66 -7.77 -16.60 -1.09
C ARG A 66 -7.05 -15.86 0.02
N HIS A 67 -5.73 -15.79 -0.02
CA HIS A 67 -4.89 -15.15 0.97
C HIS A 67 -4.11 -14.02 0.32
N VAL A 68 -3.58 -13.11 1.13
CA VAL A 68 -2.56 -12.17 0.67
C VAL A 68 -1.28 -12.96 0.47
N PHE A 69 -1.00 -13.32 -0.77
CA PHE A 69 0.06 -14.25 -1.16
C PHE A 69 1.19 -13.59 -1.94
N CYS A 70 0.86 -12.65 -2.82
CA CYS A 70 1.85 -12.01 -3.68
C CYS A 70 2.55 -10.87 -2.96
N ARG A 71 3.86 -10.97 -2.85
CA ARG A 71 4.71 -9.96 -2.24
C ARG A 71 4.62 -8.60 -2.95
N TRP A 72 4.60 -8.61 -4.27
CA TRP A 72 4.42 -7.40 -5.08
C TRP A 72 3.06 -6.76 -4.83
N PHE A 73 1.99 -7.55 -4.84
CA PHE A 73 0.64 -7.07 -4.55
C PHE A 73 0.58 -6.41 -3.17
N GLN A 74 1.07 -7.07 -2.15
CA GLN A 74 1.07 -6.53 -0.78
C GLN A 74 1.83 -5.20 -0.66
N ASN A 75 2.97 -5.05 -1.33
CA ASN A 75 3.86 -3.91 -1.14
C ASN A 75 3.64 -2.77 -2.14
N ALA A 76 3.17 -3.07 -3.35
CA ALA A 76 3.05 -2.09 -4.43
C ALA A 76 1.61 -1.78 -4.83
N VAL A 77 0.70 -2.74 -4.75
CA VAL A 77 -0.69 -2.60 -5.22
C VAL A 77 -1.66 -2.32 -4.08
N LEU A 78 -1.66 -3.15 -3.06
CA LEU A 78 -2.58 -3.05 -1.91
C LEU A 78 -2.50 -1.71 -1.18
N PRO A 79 -1.33 -1.08 -0.98
CA PRO A 79 -1.24 0.22 -0.33
C PRO A 79 -1.94 1.36 -1.07
N SER A 80 -2.26 1.19 -2.35
CA SER A 80 -3.05 2.17 -3.10
C SER A 80 -4.50 2.27 -2.59
N ASP A 81 -5.02 1.21 -1.97
CA ASP A 81 -6.27 1.19 -1.21
C ASP A 81 -5.97 0.92 0.27
N TRP A 82 -5.53 1.95 0.97
CA TRP A 82 -5.12 1.87 2.37
C TRP A 82 -6.26 1.47 3.32
N LYS A 83 -7.52 1.70 2.94
CA LYS A 83 -8.68 1.25 3.71
C LYS A 83 -8.83 -0.25 3.67
N LEU A 84 -8.77 -0.83 2.48
CA LEU A 84 -8.78 -2.27 2.28
C LEU A 84 -7.58 -2.93 2.96
N GLU A 85 -6.39 -2.36 2.82
CA GLU A 85 -5.20 -2.83 3.53
C GLU A 85 -5.41 -2.85 5.05
N GLY A 86 -6.00 -1.78 5.60
CA GLY A 86 -6.34 -1.66 7.01
C GLY A 86 -7.31 -2.72 7.49
N GLU A 87 -8.33 -3.02 6.71
CA GLU A 87 -9.31 -4.06 7.03
C GLU A 87 -8.71 -5.47 7.02
N ILE A 88 -7.87 -5.76 6.04
CA ILE A 88 -7.22 -7.07 5.91
C ILE A 88 -6.27 -7.34 7.07
N PHE A 89 -5.47 -6.36 7.46
CA PHE A 89 -4.48 -6.49 8.52
C PHE A 89 -4.93 -5.91 9.87
N ALA A 90 -6.24 -5.94 10.12
CA ALA A 90 -6.84 -5.35 11.31
C ALA A 90 -6.30 -5.89 12.65
N ASP A 91 -5.76 -7.08 12.67
CA ASP A 91 -5.17 -7.71 13.85
C ASP A 91 -3.79 -7.11 14.22
N GLU A 92 -3.16 -6.40 13.28
CA GLU A 92 -1.86 -5.77 13.47
C GLU A 92 -2.04 -4.27 13.66
N ALA A 93 -1.42 -3.71 14.68
CA ALA A 93 -1.18 -2.29 14.91
C ALA A 93 -2.09 -1.30 14.18
N MET A 94 -3.41 -1.53 14.22
CA MET A 94 -4.38 -0.56 13.73
C MET A 94 -4.31 0.72 14.55
N LYS A 95 -4.25 1.83 13.85
CA LYS A 95 -4.33 3.16 14.46
C LYS A 95 -5.51 3.90 13.91
N MET A 96 -6.07 4.77 14.72
CA MET A 96 -7.10 5.70 14.29
C MET A 96 -6.47 7.05 13.95
N CYS A 97 -6.85 7.59 12.82
CA CYS A 97 -6.42 8.91 12.40
C CYS A 97 -6.98 9.97 13.35
N ILE A 98 -6.14 10.80 13.91
CA ILE A 98 -6.54 11.88 14.82
C ILE A 98 -7.42 12.92 14.10
N SER A 99 -7.23 13.10 12.81
CA SER A 99 -7.94 14.11 12.03
C SER A 99 -9.32 13.66 11.54
N CYS A 100 -9.45 12.45 10.99
CA CYS A 100 -10.69 11.98 10.38
C CYS A 100 -11.31 10.74 11.05
N GLY A 101 -10.63 10.13 12.03
CA GLY A 101 -11.11 8.94 12.72
C GLY A 101 -11.03 7.64 11.91
N ALA A 102 -10.51 7.66 10.69
CA ALA A 102 -10.36 6.46 9.87
C ALA A 102 -9.29 5.54 10.42
N SER A 103 -9.53 4.24 10.37
CA SER A 103 -8.53 3.24 10.75
C SER A 103 -7.49 3.07 9.64
N PHE A 104 -6.23 2.97 10.02
CA PHE A 104 -5.13 2.74 9.08
C PHE A 104 -4.02 1.93 9.75
N ILE A 105 -3.20 1.28 8.94
CA ILE A 105 -2.04 0.53 9.42
C ILE A 105 -0.81 1.43 9.36
N SER A 106 -0.04 1.42 10.44
CA SER A 106 1.26 2.06 10.46
C SER A 106 2.27 1.20 11.19
N ARG A 107 3.39 0.96 10.53
CA ARG A 107 4.54 0.26 11.12
C ARG A 107 5.31 1.12 12.13
N SER A 108 5.13 2.44 12.06
CA SER A 108 5.79 3.37 12.96
C SER A 108 4.86 3.85 14.07
N GLY A 109 5.31 3.76 15.31
CA GLY A 109 4.60 4.29 16.47
C GLY A 109 4.32 5.80 16.40
N LYS A 110 5.10 6.53 15.62
CA LYS A 110 5.04 8.00 15.52
C LYS A 110 3.97 8.51 14.57
N VAL A 111 3.43 7.70 13.67
CA VAL A 111 2.42 8.13 12.69
C VAL A 111 1.06 8.27 13.35
N LYS A 112 0.47 9.46 13.26
CA LYS A 112 -0.81 9.83 13.90
C LYS A 112 -1.96 10.04 12.90
N TYR A 113 -1.65 10.17 11.63
CA TYR A 113 -2.61 10.50 10.56
C TYR A 113 -2.63 9.44 9.49
N CYS A 114 -3.83 9.17 8.94
CA CYS A 114 -3.95 8.32 7.77
C CYS A 114 -3.21 8.92 6.55
N PRO A 115 -2.90 8.13 5.51
CA PRO A 115 -2.18 8.65 4.34
C PRO A 115 -2.84 9.87 3.69
N HIS A 116 -4.16 9.90 3.63
CA HIS A 116 -4.90 11.04 3.08
C HIS A 116 -4.73 12.32 3.89
N CYS A 117 -5.00 12.26 5.21
CA CYS A 117 -4.85 13.41 6.10
C CYS A 117 -3.40 13.86 6.22
N ARG A 118 -2.45 12.92 6.22
CA ARG A 118 -1.02 13.23 6.24
C ARG A 118 -0.60 14.05 5.03
N THR A 119 -1.07 13.70 3.85
CA THR A 119 -0.79 14.47 2.62
C THR A 119 -1.39 15.86 2.68
N ARG A 120 -2.65 15.98 3.14
CA ARG A 120 -3.31 17.29 3.31
C ARG A 120 -2.55 18.19 4.27
N ILE A 121 -2.24 17.69 5.46
CA ILE A 121 -1.53 18.44 6.51
C ILE A 121 -0.13 18.86 6.02
N ARG A 122 0.57 17.97 5.32
CA ARG A 122 1.88 18.29 4.75
C ARG A 122 1.79 19.43 3.74
N ARG A 123 0.78 19.42 2.87
CA ARG A 123 0.54 20.50 1.89
C ARG A 123 0.24 21.83 2.58
N GLU A 124 -0.59 21.83 3.61
CA GLU A 124 -0.93 23.01 4.40
C GLU A 124 0.34 23.61 5.06
N LYS A 125 1.10 22.79 5.75
CA LYS A 125 2.37 23.22 6.37
C LYS A 125 3.39 23.77 5.35
N THR A 126 3.47 23.17 4.18
CA THR A 126 4.34 23.66 3.11
C THR A 126 3.89 25.02 2.60
N ARG A 127 2.57 25.22 2.41
CA ARG A 127 2.04 26.53 2.02
C ARG A 127 2.34 27.62 3.05
N GLU A 128 2.13 27.31 4.33
CA GLU A 128 2.43 28.25 5.42
C GLU A 128 3.92 28.59 5.48
N TYR A 129 4.77 27.59 5.33
CA TYR A 129 6.22 27.79 5.31
C TYR A 129 6.64 28.71 4.15
N VAL A 130 6.15 28.45 2.95
CA VAL A 130 6.44 29.26 1.76
C VAL A 130 5.92 30.69 1.93
N ALA A 131 4.70 30.86 2.46
CA ALA A 131 4.14 32.18 2.72
C ALA A 131 5.00 32.99 3.70
N ARG A 132 5.40 32.40 4.83
CA ARG A 132 6.29 33.04 5.81
C ARG A 132 7.65 33.41 5.21
N HIS A 133 8.19 32.54 4.38
CA HIS A 133 9.47 32.79 3.72
C HIS A 133 9.41 33.95 2.73
N ARG A 134 8.30 34.06 1.97
CA ARG A 134 8.05 35.17 1.05
C ARG A 134 7.93 36.50 1.79
N VAL A 135 7.19 36.52 2.91
CA VAL A 135 7.08 37.73 3.75
C VAL A 135 8.43 38.17 4.30
N ARG A 136 9.28 37.24 4.78
CA ARG A 136 10.62 37.56 5.24
C ARG A 136 11.49 38.14 4.14
N LYS A 137 11.42 37.60 2.91
CA LYS A 137 12.17 38.18 1.77
C LYS A 137 11.68 39.55 1.37
N ALA A 138 10.37 39.81 1.43
CA ALA A 138 9.81 41.12 1.11
C ALA A 138 10.06 42.18 2.20
N GLY A 139 10.19 41.76 3.47
CA GLY A 139 10.50 42.67 4.59
C GLY A 139 12.00 42.88 4.87
N GLY A 140 12.84 42.23 4.13
CA GLY A 140 14.32 42.22 4.35
C GLY A 140 15.11 43.19 3.46
N MET A 141 14.59 44.37 3.24
CA MET A 141 15.39 45.46 2.65
C MET A 141 15.95 46.34 3.72
#